data_41f2b12ca5fb54483a6951c6ea66195e
#
_entry.id   41f2b12ca5fb54483a6951c6ea66195e
#
_cell.length_a   1.000
_cell.length_b   1.000
_cell.length_c   1.000
_cell.angle_alpha   90.00
_cell.angle_beta   90.00
_cell.angle_gamma   90.00
#
_symmetry.space_group_name_H-M   'P 1'
#
loop_
_entity.id
_entity.type
_entity.pdbx_description
1 polymer ?
#
loop_
_entity_poly.entity_id
_entity_poly.type
_entity_poly.pdbx_seq_one_letter_code
_entity_poly.pdbx_strand_id
1 'polypeptide(L)' 'MTEDQLILTSNLERADDFYADLLAAHEDLSKDESDALNARLVLVLANHIGKRAILKQALAAAALKTGEDSA' A
#
# COMPACT_ATOMS: atom_id res chain seq x y z
N MET A 1 -6.96 17.62 -13.82
CA MET A 1 -6.48 16.67 -13.32
C MET A 1 -5.54 16.95 -12.33
N THR A 2 -5.45 16.32 -11.38
CA THR A 2 -4.64 16.67 -10.45
C THR A 2 -3.72 15.64 -10.21
N GLU A 3 -2.51 15.89 -10.34
CA GLU A 3 -1.52 14.92 -10.08
C GLU A 3 -1.35 14.76 -8.63
N ASP A 4 -2.02 15.53 -7.81
CA ASP A 4 -1.85 15.45 -6.38
C ASP A 4 -3.02 14.78 -5.69
N GLN A 5 -3.83 14.05 -6.41
CA GLN A 5 -4.93 13.35 -5.80
C GLN A 5 -4.75 11.86 -5.88
N LEU A 6 -5.02 11.20 -4.78
CA LEU A 6 -4.92 9.75 -4.72
C LEU A 6 -6.05 9.12 -5.51
N ILE A 7 -5.75 8.10 -6.27
CA ILE A 7 -6.75 7.37 -7.05
C ILE A 7 -7.28 6.28 -6.15
N LEU A 8 -8.56 6.36 -5.83
CA LEU A 8 -9.19 5.38 -4.98
C LEU A 8 -10.13 4.45 -5.73
N THR A 9 -10.40 4.74 -7.00
CA THR A 9 -11.19 3.81 -7.80
C THR A 9 -10.26 2.70 -8.30
N SER A 10 -10.83 1.63 -8.77
CA SER A 10 -10.04 0.50 -9.22
C SER A 10 -9.06 0.95 -10.28
N ASN A 11 -7.81 0.76 -10.07
CA ASN A 11 -6.77 1.24 -10.98
C ASN A 11 -5.62 0.25 -11.12
N LEU A 12 -5.68 -0.86 -10.41
CA LEU A 12 -4.56 -1.79 -10.43
C LEU A 12 -4.73 -2.75 -11.56
N GLU A 13 -3.71 -2.81 -12.43
CA GLU A 13 -3.74 -3.72 -13.55
C GLU A 13 -3.53 -5.13 -13.04
N ARG A 14 -4.36 -6.05 -13.44
CA ARG A 14 -4.19 -7.46 -13.10
C ARG A 14 -4.04 -7.65 -11.59
N ALA A 15 -5.03 -7.16 -10.88
CA ALA A 15 -4.97 -7.18 -9.42
C ALA A 15 -4.79 -8.57 -8.84
N ASP A 16 -5.44 -9.58 -9.42
CA ASP A 16 -5.32 -10.93 -8.90
C ASP A 16 -3.90 -11.46 -9.07
N ASP A 17 -3.26 -11.11 -10.18
CA ASP A 17 -1.89 -11.55 -10.41
C ASP A 17 -0.95 -10.84 -9.45
N PHE A 18 -1.19 -9.56 -9.19
CA PHE A 18 -0.34 -8.86 -8.23
C PHE A 18 -0.52 -9.45 -6.84
N TYR A 19 -1.74 -9.81 -6.47
CA TYR A 19 -1.96 -10.40 -5.16
C TYR A 19 -1.19 -11.73 -5.05
N ALA A 20 -1.20 -12.52 -6.10
CA ALA A 20 -0.45 -13.77 -6.11
C ALA A 20 1.04 -13.50 -5.98
N ASP A 21 1.54 -12.45 -6.65
CA ASP A 21 2.94 -12.08 -6.53
C ASP A 21 3.29 -11.68 -5.11
N LEU A 22 2.39 -10.95 -4.47
CA LEU A 22 2.62 -10.50 -3.11
C LEU A 22 2.67 -11.69 -2.15
N LEU A 23 1.75 -12.64 -2.30
CA LEU A 23 1.76 -13.81 -1.45
C LEU A 23 3.04 -14.62 -1.67
N ALA A 24 3.47 -14.75 -2.92
CA ALA A 24 4.69 -15.49 -3.22
C ALA A 24 5.90 -14.83 -2.57
N ALA A 25 5.93 -13.50 -2.53
CA ALA A 25 7.04 -12.79 -1.93
C ALA A 25 7.13 -13.06 -0.43
N HIS A 26 6.01 -13.39 0.20
CA HIS A 26 5.99 -13.65 1.63
C HIS A 26 6.18 -15.14 1.96
N GLU A 27 6.24 -15.99 0.94
CA GLU A 27 6.29 -17.41 1.19
C GLU A 27 7.50 -17.80 1.99
N ASP A 28 7.33 -18.62 2.99
CA ASP A 28 8.41 -19.13 3.82
C ASP A 28 9.11 -18.08 4.68
N LEU A 29 8.57 -16.88 4.78
CA LEU A 29 9.17 -15.87 5.64
C LEU A 29 8.56 -15.97 7.04
N SER A 30 9.37 -15.67 8.04
CA SER A 30 8.86 -15.57 9.40
C SER A 30 8.06 -14.27 9.49
N LYS A 31 7.37 -14.09 10.60
CA LYS A 31 6.60 -12.86 10.77
C LYS A 31 7.51 -11.64 10.72
N ASP A 32 8.66 -11.70 11.37
CA ASP A 32 9.55 -10.55 11.37
C ASP A 32 10.06 -10.27 9.96
N GLU A 33 10.34 -11.31 9.20
CA GLU A 33 10.82 -11.12 7.84
C GLU A 33 9.72 -10.56 6.96
N SER A 34 8.48 -11.01 7.15
CA SER A 34 7.36 -10.46 6.39
C SER A 34 7.13 -8.99 6.72
N ASP A 35 7.24 -8.65 8.00
CA ASP A 35 7.07 -7.25 8.40
C ASP A 35 8.16 -6.39 7.77
N ALA A 36 9.39 -6.90 7.72
CA ALA A 36 10.47 -6.15 7.10
C ALA A 36 10.26 -6.00 5.60
N LEU A 37 9.75 -7.04 4.95
CA LEU A 37 9.47 -6.96 3.51
C LEU A 37 8.43 -5.89 3.26
N ASN A 38 7.36 -5.86 4.05
CA ASN A 38 6.32 -4.88 3.87
C ASN A 38 6.84 -3.46 4.09
N ALA A 39 7.70 -3.27 5.10
CA ALA A 39 8.25 -1.95 5.35
C ALA A 39 9.10 -1.47 4.16
N ARG A 40 9.90 -2.37 3.60
CA ARG A 40 10.70 -2.00 2.45
C ARG A 40 9.84 -1.75 1.22
N LEU A 41 8.78 -2.54 1.05
CA LEU A 41 7.88 -2.37 -0.09
C LEU A 41 7.22 -1.00 -0.04
N VAL A 42 6.81 -0.58 1.15
CA VAL A 42 6.20 0.74 1.31
C VAL A 42 7.16 1.81 0.83
N LEU A 43 8.44 1.70 1.20
CA LEU A 43 9.42 2.71 0.80
C LEU A 43 9.70 2.67 -0.69
N VAL A 44 9.75 1.48 -1.27
CA VAL A 44 9.97 1.35 -2.71
C VAL A 44 8.81 2.00 -3.47
N LEU A 45 7.58 1.69 -3.06
CA LEU A 45 6.41 2.25 -3.75
C LEU A 45 6.30 3.74 -3.51
N ALA A 46 6.63 4.20 -2.30
CA ALA A 46 6.59 5.62 -2.00
C ALA A 46 7.58 6.37 -2.88
N ASN A 47 8.77 5.80 -3.06
CA ASN A 47 9.75 6.44 -3.91
C ASN A 47 9.27 6.51 -5.36
N HIS A 48 8.59 5.48 -5.81
CA HIS A 48 8.08 5.49 -7.18
C HIS A 48 6.98 6.55 -7.35
N ILE A 49 6.08 6.66 -6.38
CA ILE A 49 5.02 7.66 -6.45
C ILE A 49 5.59 9.05 -6.36
N GLY A 50 6.49 9.26 -5.41
CA GLY A 50 7.27 10.49 -5.34
C GLY A 50 6.58 11.72 -4.78
N LYS A 51 5.26 11.75 -4.72
CA LYS A 51 4.57 12.94 -4.27
C LYS A 51 4.09 12.80 -2.85
N ARG A 52 4.65 13.59 -1.95
CA ARG A 52 4.31 13.50 -0.55
C ARG A 52 2.82 13.75 -0.29
N ALA A 53 2.21 14.64 -1.06
CA ALA A 53 0.79 14.93 -0.88
C ALA A 53 -0.06 13.70 -1.14
N ILE A 54 0.30 12.92 -2.16
CA ILE A 54 -0.44 11.70 -2.46
C ILE A 54 -0.16 10.66 -1.40
N LEU A 55 1.08 10.59 -0.92
CA LEU A 55 1.43 9.61 0.10
C LEU A 55 0.70 9.89 1.41
N LYS A 56 0.50 11.16 1.76
CA LYS A 56 -0.28 11.48 2.95
C LYS A 56 -1.72 11.02 2.80
N GLN A 57 -2.29 11.20 1.63
CA GLN A 57 -3.65 10.74 1.39
C GLN A 57 -3.74 9.22 1.46
N ALA A 58 -2.73 8.54 0.96
CA ALA A 58 -2.70 7.08 1.01
C ALA A 58 -2.61 6.59 2.44
N LEU A 59 -1.80 7.26 3.26
CA LEU A 59 -1.69 6.89 4.67
C LEU A 59 -3.02 7.06 5.38
N ALA A 60 -3.73 8.13 5.09
CA ALA A 60 -5.03 8.35 5.70
C ALA A 60 -6.03 7.29 5.28
N ALA A 61 -6.01 6.93 4.00
CA ALA A 61 -6.93 5.90 3.50
C ALA A 61 -6.60 4.54 4.11
N ALA A 62 -5.33 4.24 4.25
CA ALA A 62 -4.92 2.95 4.78
C ALA A 62 -5.20 2.86 6.29
N ALA A 63 -5.08 3.99 6.97
CA ALA A 63 -5.30 3.98 8.39
C ALA A 63 -6.77 4.02 8.77
N LEU A 64 -7.67 4.10 7.77
CA LEU A 64 -9.03 4.21 7.95
C LEU A 64 -9.52 3.66 9.20
N LYS A 65 -9.80 4.43 10.17
CA LYS A 65 -10.35 3.94 11.27
C LYS A 65 -11.70 4.27 11.20
N THR A 66 -12.49 3.47 10.87
CA THR A 66 -13.75 3.83 10.71
C THR A 66 -14.19 4.12 12.00
N GLY A 67 -14.95 4.80 12.07
CA GLY A 67 -15.43 5.18 13.21
C GLY A 67 -15.48 4.23 14.13
N GLU A 68 -15.33 3.29 13.70
CA GLU A 68 -15.40 2.33 14.38
C GLU A 68 -14.58 2.38 15.27
N ASP A 69 -13.80 2.51 14.86
CA ASP A 69 -12.94 2.45 15.64
C ASP A 69 -13.06 3.50 16.41
N SER A 70 -13.62 3.97 16.10
CA SER A 70 -13.66 4.92 16.72
C SER A 70 -14.23 4.66 17.75
N ALA A 71 -14.38 3.89 17.78
CA ALA A 71 -14.86 3.70 18.72
C ALA A 71 -14.69 4.17 19.46
#